data_b24c023b2e69ffced4aba808391eb3fa
#
_entry.id   b24c023b2e69ffced4aba808391eb3fa
#
_cell.length_a   1.000
_cell.length_b   1.000
_cell.length_c   1.000
_cell.angle_alpha   90.00
_cell.angle_beta   90.00
_cell.angle_gamma   90.00
#
_symmetry.space_group_name_H-M   'P 1'
#
loop_
_entity.id
_entity.type
_entity.pdbx_description
1 polymer ?
#
loop_
_entity_poly.entity_id
_entity_poly.type
_entity_poly.pdbx_seq_one_letter_code
_entity_poly.pdbx_strand_id
1 'polypeptide(L)'
;MVGSIGDRMLAITLPHVSSWNAWHAWFGNDVDGYLPLRDRIDDACRKAGREPAEVERTLALLVAFPGALGRGSAVTEAQPDPIDGDPATLVPMLRGFAEAGVAHVQLVLDPITVESIAALEPTVAALAG
;
A
#
# COMPACT_ATOMS: atom_id res chain seq x y z
N MET A 1 7.85 -1.98 -12.40
CA MET A 1 6.74 -1.56 -11.51
C MET A 1 6.06 -0.32 -12.05
N VAL A 2 4.75 -0.26 -11.99
CA VAL A 2 3.97 0.94 -12.35
C VAL A 2 3.01 1.30 -11.22
N GLY A 3 2.80 2.58 -11.00
CA GLY A 3 1.86 3.11 -10.01
C GLY A 3 0.90 4.10 -10.67
N SER A 4 -0.20 3.58 -11.20
CA SER A 4 -1.20 4.39 -11.89
C SER A 4 -2.57 3.73 -11.75
N ILE A 5 -3.63 4.54 -11.73
CA ILE A 5 -5.02 4.06 -11.64
C ILE A 5 -5.88 4.51 -12.81
N GLY A 6 -5.35 5.29 -13.74
CA GLY A 6 -6.07 5.70 -14.93
C GLY A 6 -6.23 4.54 -15.92
N ASP A 7 -7.44 4.33 -16.43
CA ASP A 7 -7.74 3.20 -17.32
C ASP A 7 -6.84 3.16 -18.56
N ARG A 8 -6.54 4.32 -19.13
CA ARG A 8 -5.67 4.41 -20.31
C ARG A 8 -4.24 3.99 -19.98
N MET A 9 -3.70 4.45 -18.85
CA MET A 9 -2.34 4.10 -18.41
C MET A 9 -2.25 2.62 -18.07
N LEU A 10 -3.26 2.07 -17.43
CA LEU A 10 -3.31 0.64 -17.13
C LEU A 10 -3.32 -0.20 -18.41
N ALA A 11 -4.10 0.20 -19.41
CA ALA A 11 -4.15 -0.50 -20.68
C ALA A 11 -2.80 -0.50 -21.42
N ILE A 12 -2.02 0.57 -21.26
CA ILE A 12 -0.69 0.70 -21.89
C ILE A 12 0.36 -0.09 -21.11
N THR A 13 0.32 -0.07 -19.79
CA THR A 13 1.41 -0.57 -18.93
C THR A 13 1.25 -2.02 -18.52
N LEU A 14 0.02 -2.45 -18.19
CA LEU A 14 -0.21 -3.80 -17.65
C LEU A 14 0.26 -4.94 -18.55
N PRO A 15 0.22 -4.82 -19.91
CA PRO A 15 0.79 -5.88 -20.75
C PRO A 15 2.29 -6.12 -20.56
N HIS A 16 3.02 -5.17 -19.97
CA HIS A 16 4.48 -5.16 -19.96
C HIS A 16 5.12 -5.18 -18.58
N VAL A 17 4.36 -4.87 -17.50
CA VAL A 17 4.95 -4.74 -16.17
C VAL A 17 4.90 -6.03 -15.38
N SER A 18 5.84 -6.21 -14.46
CA SER A 18 5.87 -7.34 -13.52
C SER A 18 5.16 -7.03 -12.21
N SER A 19 4.96 -5.76 -11.88
CA SER A 19 4.30 -5.36 -10.63
C SER A 19 3.55 -4.04 -10.79
N TRP A 20 2.50 -3.91 -9.98
CA TRP A 20 1.68 -2.70 -9.89
C TRP A 20 1.66 -2.23 -8.43
N ASN A 21 1.86 -0.94 -8.20
CA ASN A 21 1.94 -0.33 -6.87
C ASN A 21 0.77 0.61 -6.61
N ALA A 22 0.12 0.46 -5.46
CA ALA A 22 -0.95 1.35 -5.01
C ALA A 22 -0.42 2.37 -4.00
N TRP A 23 -0.81 3.61 -4.17
CA TRP A 23 -0.55 4.69 -3.22
C TRP A 23 -1.66 4.76 -2.17
N HIS A 24 -1.31 4.95 -0.91
CA HIS A 24 -2.25 4.91 0.22
C HIS A 24 -3.51 5.80 0.05
N ALA A 25 -3.37 6.95 -0.59
CA ALA A 25 -4.50 7.86 -0.82
C ALA A 25 -5.57 7.27 -1.76
N TRP A 26 -5.21 6.29 -2.59
CA TRP A 26 -6.14 5.70 -3.56
C TRP A 26 -7.11 4.70 -2.94
N PHE A 27 -6.80 4.17 -1.78
CA PHE A 27 -7.62 3.14 -1.12
C PHE A 27 -7.90 3.45 0.36
N GLY A 28 -7.70 4.68 0.81
CA GLY A 28 -8.00 5.09 2.18
C GLY A 28 -7.08 4.48 3.24
N ASN A 29 -5.93 3.95 2.84
CA ASN A 29 -4.90 3.42 3.75
C ASN A 29 -5.40 2.25 4.62
N ASP A 30 -6.39 1.49 4.15
CA ASP A 30 -6.91 0.32 4.85
C ASP A 30 -7.24 -0.84 3.89
N VAL A 31 -7.42 -2.04 4.45
CA VAL A 31 -7.68 -3.25 3.68
C VAL A 31 -9.03 -3.17 2.96
N ASP A 32 -10.07 -2.71 3.63
CA ASP A 32 -11.42 -2.65 3.05
C ASP A 32 -11.48 -1.72 1.84
N GLY A 33 -10.75 -0.60 1.89
CA GLY A 33 -10.63 0.31 0.76
C GLY A 33 -9.78 -0.26 -0.38
N TYR A 34 -8.84 -1.14 -0.07
CA TYR A 34 -7.99 -1.78 -1.07
C TYR A 34 -8.73 -2.84 -1.90
N LEU A 35 -9.67 -3.57 -1.33
CA LEU A 35 -10.33 -4.67 -2.02
C LEU A 35 -11.02 -4.25 -3.34
N PRO A 36 -11.82 -3.17 -3.40
CA PRO A 36 -12.39 -2.71 -4.67
C PRO A 36 -11.32 -2.29 -5.69
N LEU A 37 -10.24 -1.67 -5.22
CA LEU A 37 -9.14 -1.27 -6.09
C LEU A 37 -8.43 -2.49 -6.67
N ARG A 38 -8.18 -3.52 -5.86
CA ARG A 38 -7.63 -4.80 -6.30
C ARG A 38 -8.47 -5.39 -7.43
N ASP A 39 -9.79 -5.47 -7.22
CA ASP A 39 -10.70 -6.05 -8.21
C ASP A 39 -10.70 -5.27 -9.51
N ARG A 40 -10.61 -3.94 -9.43
CA ARG A 40 -10.49 -3.08 -10.60
C ARG A 40 -9.19 -3.36 -11.38
N ILE A 41 -8.08 -3.55 -10.68
CA ILE A 41 -6.80 -3.89 -11.34
C ILE A 41 -6.83 -5.30 -11.92
N ASP A 42 -7.46 -6.25 -11.24
CA ASP A 42 -7.67 -7.59 -11.79
C ASP A 42 -8.42 -7.54 -13.13
N ASP A 43 -9.48 -6.76 -13.20
CA ASP A 43 -10.26 -6.58 -14.43
C ASP A 43 -9.42 -5.90 -15.53
N ALA A 44 -8.63 -4.90 -15.17
CA ALA A 44 -7.74 -4.23 -16.10
C ALA A 44 -6.66 -5.19 -16.65
N CYS A 45 -6.14 -6.09 -15.82
CA CYS A 45 -5.22 -7.14 -16.26
C CYS A 45 -5.87 -8.05 -17.30
N ARG A 46 -7.09 -8.52 -17.02
CA ARG A 46 -7.82 -9.39 -17.95
C ARG A 46 -8.09 -8.71 -19.28
N LYS A 47 -8.48 -7.43 -19.25
CA LYS A 47 -8.67 -6.63 -20.46
C LYS A 47 -7.38 -6.44 -21.26
N ALA A 48 -6.24 -6.43 -20.58
CA ALA A 48 -4.92 -6.33 -21.20
C ALA A 48 -4.37 -7.69 -21.67
N GLY A 49 -5.12 -8.77 -21.52
CA GLY A 49 -4.70 -10.12 -21.90
C GLY A 49 -3.73 -10.77 -20.91
N ARG A 50 -3.70 -10.30 -19.65
CA ARG A 50 -2.83 -10.83 -18.60
C ARG A 50 -3.64 -11.52 -17.51
N GLU A 51 -3.12 -12.63 -17.00
CA GLU A 51 -3.64 -13.20 -15.77
C GLU A 51 -3.30 -12.27 -14.60
N PRO A 52 -4.27 -11.89 -13.74
CA PRO A 52 -3.99 -11.03 -12.60
C PRO A 52 -2.85 -11.50 -11.71
N ALA A 53 -2.70 -12.82 -11.54
CA ALA A 53 -1.64 -13.41 -10.73
C ALA A 53 -0.23 -13.20 -11.29
N GLU A 54 -0.09 -12.86 -12.55
CA GLU A 54 1.21 -12.57 -13.18
C GLU A 54 1.74 -11.18 -12.82
N VAL A 55 0.88 -10.29 -12.34
CA VAL A 55 1.24 -8.93 -11.96
C VAL A 55 1.28 -8.85 -10.42
N GLU A 56 2.48 -8.76 -9.87
CA GLU A 56 2.67 -8.65 -8.42
C GLU A 56 2.01 -7.38 -7.89
N ARG A 57 1.32 -7.50 -6.75
CA ARG A 57 0.66 -6.37 -6.11
C ARG A 57 1.51 -5.86 -4.96
N THR A 58 1.84 -4.59 -5.04
CA THR A 58 2.57 -3.87 -4.00
C THR A 58 1.78 -2.64 -3.60
N LEU A 59 2.04 -2.09 -2.42
CA LEU A 59 1.40 -0.85 -1.99
C LEU A 59 2.22 -0.10 -0.98
N ALA A 60 1.93 1.19 -0.86
CA ALA A 60 2.51 2.07 0.14
C ALA A 60 1.45 2.41 1.19
N LEU A 61 1.79 2.24 2.45
CA LEU A 61 0.95 2.59 3.60
C LEU A 61 1.52 3.78 4.34
N LEU A 62 0.64 4.66 4.80
CA LEU A 62 1.01 5.78 5.67
C LEU A 62 0.91 5.33 7.13
N VAL A 63 2.02 5.39 7.85
CA VAL A 63 2.12 4.94 9.25
C VAL A 63 2.61 6.08 10.12
N ALA A 64 1.91 6.37 11.21
CA ALA A 64 2.27 7.42 12.16
C ALA A 64 2.83 6.85 13.45
N PHE A 65 3.86 7.51 13.96
CA PHE A 65 4.47 7.27 15.25
C PHE A 65 4.33 8.51 16.13
N PRO A 66 4.59 8.40 17.47
CA PRO A 66 4.60 9.58 18.33
C PRO A 66 5.52 10.68 17.77
N GLY A 67 5.01 11.91 17.74
CA GLY A 67 5.72 13.04 17.15
C GLY A 67 5.38 13.29 15.68
N ALA A 68 4.42 12.56 15.11
CA ALA A 68 3.93 12.79 13.76
C ALA A 68 3.45 14.24 13.59
N LEU A 69 3.91 14.88 12.51
CA LEU A 69 3.59 16.28 12.22
C LEU A 69 2.50 16.42 11.14
N GLY A 70 2.01 15.30 10.62
CA GLY A 70 1.23 15.30 9.40
C GLY A 70 2.17 15.48 8.20
N ARG A 71 2.01 14.66 7.18
CA ARG A 71 2.66 14.92 5.89
C ARG A 71 1.81 15.91 5.10
N GLY A 72 1.57 17.07 5.72
CA GLY A 72 0.91 18.18 5.09
C GLY A 72 1.83 18.77 4.05
N SER A 73 1.81 18.22 2.87
CA SER A 73 2.21 18.99 1.72
C SER A 73 1.04 19.88 1.33
N ALA A 74 1.32 20.98 0.67
CA ALA A 74 0.31 21.85 0.05
C ALA A 74 -0.46 21.12 -1.07
N VAL A 75 -0.66 19.83 -0.96
CA VAL A 75 -1.37 19.03 -1.93
C VAL A 75 -2.85 19.09 -1.60
N THR A 76 -3.62 19.44 -2.59
CA THR A 76 -5.05 19.64 -2.54
C THR A 76 -5.86 18.35 -2.31
N GLU A 77 -5.20 17.19 -2.24
CA GLU A 77 -5.86 15.92 -1.98
C GLU A 77 -5.92 15.64 -0.48
N ALA A 78 -7.09 15.24 -0.02
CA ALA A 78 -7.26 14.80 1.36
C ALA A 78 -6.38 13.58 1.62
N GLN A 79 -5.50 13.69 2.61
CA GLN A 79 -4.69 12.55 3.07
C GLN A 79 -5.58 11.62 3.89
N PRO A 80 -5.50 10.30 3.69
CA PRO A 80 -6.20 9.38 4.58
C PRO A 80 -5.59 9.41 5.98
N ASP A 81 -6.35 8.93 6.95
CA ASP A 81 -5.84 8.77 8.31
C ASP A 81 -4.66 7.79 8.32
N PRO A 82 -3.55 8.15 8.97
CA PRO A 82 -2.41 7.24 9.08
C PRO A 82 -2.75 6.04 9.96
N ILE A 83 -2.10 4.90 9.68
CA ILE A 83 -2.15 3.73 10.54
C ILE A 83 -1.24 3.98 11.75
N ASP A 84 -1.71 3.68 12.95
CA ASP A 84 -0.87 3.74 14.14
C ASP A 84 0.27 2.72 14.03
N GLY A 85 1.50 3.16 14.26
CA GLY A 85 2.70 2.33 14.21
C GLY A 85 2.86 1.33 15.34
N ASP A 86 1.95 1.31 16.32
CA ASP A 86 1.94 0.30 17.39
C ASP A 86 1.80 -1.09 16.77
N PRO A 87 2.66 -2.07 17.15
CA PRO A 87 2.58 -3.43 16.64
C PRO A 87 1.20 -4.07 16.80
N ALA A 88 0.46 -3.77 17.87
CA ALA A 88 -0.89 -4.30 18.07
C ALA A 88 -1.88 -3.87 16.98
N THR A 89 -1.66 -2.73 16.34
CA THR A 89 -2.46 -2.23 15.22
C THR A 89 -1.86 -2.61 13.88
N LEU A 90 -0.56 -2.43 13.73
CA LEU A 90 0.13 -2.56 12.45
C LEU A 90 0.23 -4.03 11.99
N VAL A 91 0.52 -4.97 12.88
CA VAL A 91 0.67 -6.38 12.52
C VAL A 91 -0.61 -6.99 11.92
N PRO A 92 -1.80 -6.84 12.55
CA PRO A 92 -3.04 -7.34 11.96
C PRO A 92 -3.35 -6.70 10.61
N MET A 93 -3.05 -5.41 10.46
CA MET A 93 -3.27 -4.69 9.20
C MET A 93 -2.38 -5.26 8.08
N LEU A 94 -1.11 -5.47 8.34
CA LEU A 94 -0.17 -6.04 7.36
C LEU A 94 -0.56 -7.47 6.97
N ARG A 95 -1.00 -8.27 7.94
CA ARG A 95 -1.52 -9.61 7.65
C ARG A 95 -2.77 -9.58 6.78
N GLY A 96 -3.66 -8.63 7.03
CA GLY A 96 -4.85 -8.43 6.20
C GLY A 96 -4.52 -8.11 4.75
N PHE A 97 -3.53 -7.27 4.51
CA PHE A 97 -3.05 -6.99 3.16
C PHE A 97 -2.41 -8.22 2.50
N ALA A 98 -1.64 -9.00 3.24
CA ALA A 98 -1.07 -10.24 2.72
C ALA A 98 -2.17 -11.24 2.30
N GLU A 99 -3.22 -11.39 3.11
CA GLU A 99 -4.37 -12.21 2.77
C GLU A 99 -5.12 -11.71 1.55
N ALA A 100 -5.11 -10.40 1.31
CA ALA A 100 -5.69 -9.78 0.12
C ALA A 100 -4.82 -9.92 -1.14
N GLY A 101 -3.66 -10.58 -1.03
CA GLY A 101 -2.78 -10.85 -2.18
C GLY A 101 -1.65 -9.85 -2.38
N VAL A 102 -1.40 -8.98 -1.43
CA VAL A 102 -0.28 -8.01 -1.50
C VAL A 102 1.03 -8.73 -1.18
N ALA A 103 1.99 -8.63 -2.08
CA ALA A 103 3.28 -9.30 -1.96
C ALA A 103 4.36 -8.43 -1.29
N HIS A 104 4.23 -7.12 -1.40
CA HIS A 104 5.23 -6.19 -0.86
C HIS A 104 4.56 -4.90 -0.38
N VAL A 105 4.94 -4.45 0.80
CA VAL A 105 4.43 -3.22 1.41
C VAL A 105 5.59 -2.26 1.67
N GLN A 106 5.44 -1.03 1.22
CA GLN A 106 6.32 0.08 1.57
C GLN A 106 5.67 0.89 2.69
N LEU A 107 6.39 1.15 3.76
CA LEU A 107 5.88 1.96 4.87
C LEU A 107 6.37 3.40 4.72
N VAL A 108 5.42 4.32 4.58
CA VAL A 108 5.68 5.76 4.56
C VAL A 108 5.53 6.26 5.99
N LEU A 109 6.63 6.54 6.65
CA LEU A 109 6.65 6.86 8.08
C LEU A 109 6.48 8.34 8.34
N ASP A 110 5.73 8.67 9.40
CA ASP A 110 5.59 10.04 9.89
C ASP A 110 5.72 10.05 11.43
N PRO A 111 6.76 10.65 12.00
CA PRO A 111 7.93 11.22 11.33
C PRO A 111 8.85 10.13 10.79
N ILE A 112 9.64 10.46 9.77
CA ILE A 112 10.69 9.58 9.27
C ILE A 112 11.99 9.88 10.01
N THR A 113 12.26 9.09 11.04
CA THR A 113 13.42 9.25 11.94
C THR A 113 14.05 7.89 12.24
N VAL A 114 15.24 7.91 12.81
CA VAL A 114 15.89 6.68 13.29
C VAL A 114 15.01 5.98 14.32
N GLU A 115 14.40 6.74 15.21
CA GLU A 115 13.51 6.23 16.27
C GLU A 115 12.27 5.56 15.69
N SER A 116 11.64 6.15 14.69
CA SER A 116 10.46 5.55 14.06
C SER A 116 10.81 4.28 13.27
N ILE A 117 11.96 4.26 12.62
CA ILE A 117 12.45 3.06 11.93
C ILE A 117 12.74 1.94 12.95
N ALA A 118 13.43 2.27 14.05
CA ALA A 118 13.70 1.31 15.12
C ALA A 118 12.41 0.78 15.77
N ALA A 119 11.38 1.62 15.89
CA ALA A 119 10.09 1.23 16.45
C ALA A 119 9.35 0.17 15.64
N LEU A 120 9.77 -0.09 14.39
CA LEU A 120 9.21 -1.16 13.57
C LEU A 120 9.74 -2.55 13.92
N GLU A 121 10.81 -2.66 14.71
CA GLU A 121 11.44 -3.93 15.03
C GLU A 121 10.44 -4.97 15.59
N PRO A 122 9.60 -4.65 16.59
CA PRO A 122 8.62 -5.62 17.10
C PRO A 122 7.62 -6.08 16.04
N THR A 123 7.23 -5.21 15.14
CA THR A 123 6.32 -5.55 14.04
C THR A 123 6.98 -6.53 13.07
N VAL A 124 8.22 -6.25 12.69
CA VAL A 124 8.99 -7.14 11.79
C VAL A 124 9.20 -8.51 12.45
N ALA A 125 9.55 -8.53 13.72
CA ALA A 125 9.73 -9.78 14.47
C ALA A 125 8.43 -10.60 14.53
N ALA A 126 7.29 -9.96 14.74
CA ALA A 126 5.99 -10.63 14.80
C ALA A 126 5.57 -11.20 13.44
N LEU A 127 5.93 -10.55 12.34
CA LEU A 127 5.63 -11.00 10.99
C LEU A 127 6.54 -12.14 10.53
N ALA A 128 7.77 -12.18 11.02
CA ALA A 128 8.75 -13.22 10.68
C ALA A 128 8.52 -14.52 11.47
N GLY A 129 7.77 -14.45 12.57
CA GLY A 129 7.53 -15.58 13.47
C GLY A 129 6.40 -16.52 13.10
#